data_94a1203c99ca5722458d384f78d92441
#
_entry.id   94a1203c99ca5722458d384f78d92441
#
_cell.length_a   1.000
_cell.length_b   1.000
_cell.length_c   1.000
_cell.angle_alpha   90.00
_cell.angle_beta   90.00
_cell.angle_gamma   90.00
#
_symmetry.space_group_name_H-M   'P 1'
#
loop_
_entity.id
_entity.type
_entity.pdbx_description
1 polymer ?
#
loop_
_entity_poly.entity_id
_entity_poly.type
_entity_poly.pdbx_seq_one_letter_code
_entity_poly.pdbx_strand_id
1 'polypeptide(L)'
;MVAAAAGAVGGVAMNAVARRALAALHRGCGALFGCALFVILFTGCWSLAGDSFTLWWNGVTMSGEQRPLAQLLDDAKAYGEDGAAPYVILPSARYPVIRFCRAPDDCALALSAVSGRPISLTAPTTLLVTLHKNLFLGFPGRVFLSLFGIAFTVLLISGIALHGRRLRQLLQLRRRQGLRVLLFDLHNLLGLWCYPWLVMFALTGALSGLGALGTVLLADRVSPGAPQRVMAQLMGGAQPAPPMPDAGRTPAQTLAALRRQAPEFTPQTLQRAPDGALLAVGGVIRGIPSSALFEQFRFGSGEQPALMRRSAARQGPWTRAFIAVQPLHYGQYAWLPRAAAAVSALHFLAGFGAATLALSGLGLWCLRQPQRRAARFITGVCCGLTVAGSLLLAARPLAAFPAAWLFWGMWGTVALSAWRVWPGWLLFGSGMVGGTALLAAALGHMLSAGPGLYWLDSALLLVSAALFAAGALLWQSRGAWPRQSE
;
A
#
# COMPACT_ATOMS: atom_id res chain seq x y z
N MET A 1 -7.52 -24.41 -13.24
CA MET A 1 -6.41 -23.75 -13.93
C MET A 1 -5.10 -23.75 -13.13
N VAL A 2 -5.09 -23.65 -11.81
CA VAL A 2 -3.85 -23.69 -10.99
C VAL A 2 -3.17 -25.07 -11.01
N ALA A 3 -3.94 -26.16 -11.11
CA ALA A 3 -3.40 -27.52 -11.19
C ALA A 3 -2.74 -27.87 -12.54
N ALA A 4 -3.16 -27.23 -13.63
CA ALA A 4 -2.59 -27.46 -14.97
C ALA A 4 -1.25 -26.73 -15.17
N ALA A 5 -1.05 -25.57 -14.54
CA ALA A 5 0.22 -24.86 -14.57
C ALA A 5 1.33 -25.55 -13.75
N ALA A 6 0.96 -26.31 -12.71
CA ALA A 6 1.90 -27.09 -11.90
C ALA A 6 2.42 -28.34 -12.61
N GLY A 7 1.72 -28.81 -13.67
CA GLY A 7 2.10 -29.99 -14.45
C GLY A 7 3.14 -29.71 -15.55
N ALA A 8 3.30 -28.48 -15.99
CA ALA A 8 4.18 -28.12 -17.11
C ALA A 8 5.63 -27.79 -16.71
N VAL A 9 5.92 -27.58 -15.42
CA VAL A 9 7.30 -27.50 -14.93
C VAL A 9 7.78 -28.94 -14.67
N GLY A 10 8.17 -29.63 -15.74
CA GLY A 10 8.78 -30.94 -15.71
C GLY A 10 9.90 -30.96 -14.68
N GLY A 11 9.69 -31.66 -13.56
CA GLY A 11 10.57 -31.66 -12.42
C GLY A 11 11.94 -32.23 -12.76
N VAL A 12 12.88 -31.36 -13.12
CA VAL A 12 14.30 -31.67 -13.01
C VAL A 12 14.54 -31.95 -11.53
N ALA A 13 14.80 -33.20 -11.18
CA ALA A 13 15.12 -33.60 -9.82
C ALA A 13 16.40 -32.87 -9.41
N MET A 14 16.26 -31.79 -8.67
CA MET A 14 17.39 -30.97 -8.19
C MET A 14 18.31 -31.88 -7.38
N ASN A 15 19.60 -31.94 -7.75
CA ASN A 15 20.57 -32.75 -7.04
C ASN A 15 20.82 -32.18 -5.62
N ALA A 16 21.38 -32.98 -4.73
CA ALA A 16 21.57 -32.63 -3.34
C ALA A 16 22.50 -31.40 -3.16
N VAL A 17 23.43 -31.19 -4.08
CA VAL A 17 24.36 -30.04 -4.05
C VAL A 17 23.61 -28.75 -4.38
N ALA A 18 22.85 -28.73 -5.49
CA ALA A 18 22.05 -27.60 -5.90
C ALA A 18 21.02 -27.22 -4.84
N ARG A 19 20.38 -28.22 -4.21
CA ARG A 19 19.42 -28.00 -3.12
C ARG A 19 20.08 -27.37 -1.89
N ARG A 20 21.28 -27.79 -1.53
CA ARG A 20 22.08 -27.20 -0.43
C ARG A 20 22.46 -25.76 -0.74
N ALA A 21 22.95 -25.50 -1.95
CA ALA A 21 23.32 -24.16 -2.41
C ALA A 21 22.09 -23.20 -2.40
N LEU A 22 20.96 -23.65 -2.93
CA LEU A 22 19.71 -22.86 -2.95
C LEU A 22 19.20 -22.58 -1.53
N ALA A 23 19.28 -23.56 -0.63
CA ALA A 23 18.93 -23.38 0.77
C ALA A 23 19.89 -22.41 1.51
N ALA A 24 21.16 -22.41 1.15
CA ALA A 24 22.15 -21.45 1.67
C ALA A 24 21.84 -20.04 1.15
N LEU A 25 21.56 -19.88 -0.14
CA LEU A 25 21.13 -18.62 -0.75
C LEU A 25 19.87 -18.07 -0.07
N HIS A 26 18.81 -18.87 0.04
CA HIS A 26 17.56 -18.47 0.67
C HIS A 26 17.78 -17.99 2.12
N ARG A 27 18.53 -18.76 2.92
CA ARG A 27 18.84 -18.39 4.31
C ARG A 27 19.72 -17.16 4.40
N GLY A 28 20.72 -17.04 3.53
CA GLY A 28 21.65 -15.90 3.49
C GLY A 28 20.93 -14.59 3.11
N CYS A 29 20.16 -14.61 2.03
CA CYS A 29 19.32 -13.48 1.62
C CYS A 29 18.27 -13.14 2.68
N GLY A 30 17.63 -14.15 3.29
CA GLY A 30 16.66 -13.93 4.38
C GLY A 30 17.29 -13.31 5.63
N ALA A 31 18.53 -13.71 5.98
CA ALA A 31 19.24 -13.11 7.11
C ALA A 31 19.70 -11.68 6.82
N LEU A 32 20.13 -11.39 5.60
CA LEU A 32 20.67 -10.09 5.20
C LEU A 32 19.54 -9.06 5.00
N PHE A 33 18.51 -9.44 4.27
CA PHE A 33 17.43 -8.51 3.85
C PHE A 33 16.16 -8.63 4.68
N GLY A 34 15.98 -9.69 5.45
CA GLY A 34 14.71 -10.03 6.10
C GLY A 34 14.20 -8.94 7.05
N CYS A 35 15.09 -8.30 7.83
CA CYS A 35 14.69 -7.22 8.74
C CYS A 35 14.14 -6.01 7.98
N ALA A 36 14.82 -5.57 6.92
CA ALA A 36 14.35 -4.48 6.07
C ALA A 36 13.07 -4.87 5.32
N LEU A 37 13.00 -6.11 4.81
CA LEU A 37 11.78 -6.64 4.18
C LEU A 37 10.60 -6.65 5.16
N PHE A 38 10.81 -7.03 6.42
CA PHE A 38 9.74 -6.93 7.41
C PHE A 38 9.25 -5.49 7.58
N VAL A 39 10.15 -4.50 7.70
CA VAL A 39 9.79 -3.09 7.80
C VAL A 39 8.97 -2.64 6.58
N ILE A 40 9.44 -2.98 5.38
CA ILE A 40 8.77 -2.63 4.11
C ILE A 40 7.39 -3.29 4.03
N LEU A 41 7.29 -4.60 4.30
CA LEU A 41 6.04 -5.35 4.19
C LEU A 41 5.03 -4.93 5.25
N PHE A 42 5.47 -4.69 6.49
CA PHE A 42 4.61 -4.21 7.56
C PHE A 42 4.04 -2.83 7.26
N THR A 43 4.89 -1.86 6.88
CA THR A 43 4.44 -0.52 6.52
C THR A 43 3.61 -0.52 5.24
N GLY A 44 3.92 -1.40 4.28
CA GLY A 44 3.15 -1.61 3.07
C GLY A 44 1.75 -2.16 3.33
N CYS A 45 1.59 -3.08 4.28
CA CYS A 45 0.28 -3.57 4.70
C CYS A 45 -0.65 -2.40 5.10
N TRP A 46 -0.18 -1.50 5.95
CA TRP A 46 -0.94 -0.32 6.36
C TRP A 46 -1.15 0.68 5.23
N SER A 47 -0.20 0.77 4.30
CA SER A 47 -0.32 1.63 3.11
C SER A 47 -1.44 1.19 2.17
N LEU A 48 -1.74 -0.11 2.08
CA LEU A 48 -2.87 -0.63 1.31
C LEU A 48 -4.23 -0.12 1.81
N ALA A 49 -4.33 0.14 3.10
CA ALA A 49 -5.52 0.69 3.75
C ALA A 49 -5.47 2.22 3.90
N GLY A 50 -4.44 2.91 3.42
CA GLY A 50 -4.15 4.33 3.71
C GLY A 50 -5.33 5.26 3.48
N ASP A 51 -5.97 5.20 2.30
CA ASP A 51 -7.15 6.01 1.98
C ASP A 51 -8.33 5.69 2.91
N SER A 52 -8.64 4.40 3.05
CA SER A 52 -9.74 3.95 3.93
C SER A 52 -9.45 4.32 5.38
N PHE A 53 -8.20 4.22 5.82
CA PHE A 53 -7.82 4.60 7.16
C PHE A 53 -7.93 6.12 7.39
N THR A 54 -7.61 6.94 6.39
CA THR A 54 -7.80 8.39 6.47
C THR A 54 -9.27 8.74 6.69
N LEU A 55 -10.18 8.11 5.94
CA LEU A 55 -11.63 8.29 6.11
C LEU A 55 -12.09 7.80 7.49
N TRP A 56 -11.65 6.62 7.90
CA TRP A 56 -11.95 6.00 9.18
C TRP A 56 -11.46 6.87 10.36
N TRP A 57 -10.21 7.35 10.28
CA TRP A 57 -9.59 8.20 11.29
C TRP A 57 -10.36 9.51 11.50
N ASN A 58 -10.83 10.10 10.41
CA ASN A 58 -11.54 11.38 10.45
C ASN A 58 -13.07 11.23 10.64
N GLY A 59 -13.57 10.00 10.83
CA GLY A 59 -14.99 9.74 11.05
C GLY A 59 -15.86 10.09 9.85
N VAL A 60 -15.33 9.95 8.63
CA VAL A 60 -16.07 10.26 7.40
C VAL A 60 -17.11 9.17 7.12
N THR A 61 -18.37 9.57 7.03
CA THR A 61 -19.45 8.66 6.70
C THR A 61 -19.35 8.22 5.25
N MET A 62 -19.37 6.90 5.01
CA MET A 62 -19.35 6.31 3.68
C MET A 62 -20.75 6.02 3.12
N SER A 63 -21.77 6.04 4.00
CA SER A 63 -23.16 5.78 3.66
C SER A 63 -23.88 7.10 3.37
N GLY A 64 -24.62 7.11 2.28
CA GLY A 64 -25.41 8.27 1.83
C GLY A 64 -25.15 8.61 0.38
N GLU A 65 -26.11 9.30 -0.22
CA GLU A 65 -25.96 9.83 -1.57
C GLU A 65 -24.96 10.99 -1.58
N GLN A 66 -24.05 10.97 -2.54
CA GLN A 66 -23.12 12.07 -2.72
C GLN A 66 -23.85 13.30 -3.26
N ARG A 67 -23.60 14.45 -2.67
CA ARG A 67 -24.14 15.73 -3.16
C ARG A 67 -23.69 15.99 -4.59
N PRO A 68 -24.54 16.62 -5.41
CA PRO A 68 -24.14 17.10 -6.73
C PRO A 68 -22.92 18.00 -6.66
N LEU A 69 -22.03 17.92 -7.64
CA LEU A 69 -20.80 18.72 -7.66
C LEU A 69 -21.08 20.22 -7.53
N ALA A 70 -22.17 20.74 -8.13
CA ALA A 70 -22.54 22.15 -8.01
C ALA A 70 -22.74 22.56 -6.55
N GLN A 71 -23.43 21.73 -5.76
CA GLN A 71 -23.64 21.98 -4.32
C GLN A 71 -22.30 21.92 -3.56
N LEU A 72 -21.43 20.97 -3.85
CA LEU A 72 -20.13 20.86 -3.20
C LEU A 72 -19.23 22.08 -3.49
N LEU A 73 -19.33 22.65 -4.68
CA LEU A 73 -18.63 23.89 -5.04
C LEU A 73 -19.22 25.09 -4.32
N ASP A 74 -20.54 25.13 -4.14
CA ASP A 74 -21.21 26.20 -3.36
C ASP A 74 -20.92 26.03 -1.86
N ASP A 75 -20.91 24.80 -1.33
CA ASP A 75 -20.49 24.53 0.05
C ASP A 75 -19.06 25.02 0.28
N ALA A 76 -18.15 24.83 -0.68
CA ALA A 76 -16.75 25.25 -0.58
C ALA A 76 -16.60 26.79 -0.46
N LYS A 77 -17.47 27.56 -1.11
CA LYS A 77 -17.46 29.03 -0.99
C LYS A 77 -17.69 29.51 0.45
N ALA A 78 -18.51 28.79 1.22
CA ALA A 78 -18.74 29.09 2.62
C ALA A 78 -17.46 28.95 3.48
N TYR A 79 -16.45 28.26 2.97
CA TYR A 79 -15.16 28.05 3.61
C TYR A 79 -14.01 28.80 2.94
N GLY A 80 -14.34 29.80 2.11
CA GLY A 80 -13.35 30.66 1.46
C GLY A 80 -12.77 30.13 0.13
N GLU A 81 -13.36 29.09 -0.42
CA GLU A 81 -12.97 28.55 -1.73
C GLU A 81 -13.96 29.01 -2.80
N ASP A 82 -13.62 30.05 -3.52
CA ASP A 82 -14.45 30.70 -4.54
C ASP A 82 -14.38 30.03 -5.94
N GLY A 83 -13.77 28.85 -6.03
CA GLY A 83 -13.55 28.12 -7.27
C GLY A 83 -12.24 28.49 -7.97
N ALA A 84 -11.37 29.23 -7.31
CA ALA A 84 -10.04 29.62 -7.81
C ALA A 84 -8.98 28.51 -7.66
N ALA A 85 -9.29 27.43 -6.92
CA ALA A 85 -8.33 26.35 -6.74
C ALA A 85 -7.81 25.83 -8.09
N PRO A 86 -6.49 25.86 -8.32
CA PRO A 86 -5.92 25.42 -9.59
C PRO A 86 -6.08 23.91 -9.81
N TYR A 87 -6.36 23.14 -8.74
CA TYR A 87 -6.47 21.70 -8.79
C TYR A 87 -7.60 21.22 -7.88
N VAL A 88 -8.62 20.61 -8.47
CA VAL A 88 -9.76 20.03 -7.73
C VAL A 88 -9.76 18.52 -7.93
N ILE A 89 -9.68 17.77 -6.84
CA ILE A 89 -9.78 16.30 -6.87
C ILE A 89 -11.24 15.94 -6.57
N LEU A 90 -11.86 15.26 -7.52
CA LEU A 90 -13.28 14.92 -7.47
C LEU A 90 -13.54 13.71 -6.57
N PRO A 91 -14.70 13.66 -5.91
CA PRO A 91 -15.08 12.52 -5.09
C PRO A 91 -15.31 11.27 -5.94
N SER A 92 -15.06 10.13 -5.37
CA SER A 92 -15.38 8.81 -5.94
C SER A 92 -16.22 7.99 -4.98
N ALA A 93 -16.81 6.89 -5.44
CA ALA A 93 -17.55 5.98 -4.57
C ALA A 93 -16.66 5.38 -3.45
N ARG A 94 -15.36 5.21 -3.73
CA ARG A 94 -14.40 4.68 -2.74
C ARG A 94 -13.88 5.75 -1.80
N TYR A 95 -13.79 7.01 -2.27
CA TYR A 95 -13.26 8.14 -1.51
C TYR A 95 -14.18 9.34 -1.68
N PRO A 96 -15.27 9.42 -0.90
CA PRO A 96 -16.33 10.43 -1.05
C PRO A 96 -15.90 11.79 -0.46
N VAL A 97 -14.79 12.32 -0.98
CA VAL A 97 -14.19 13.58 -0.54
C VAL A 97 -13.79 14.39 -1.75
N ILE A 98 -14.29 15.64 -1.82
CA ILE A 98 -13.78 16.63 -2.76
C ILE A 98 -12.64 17.40 -2.11
N ARG A 99 -11.57 17.66 -2.86
CA ARG A 99 -10.37 18.36 -2.35
C ARG A 99 -10.02 19.52 -3.27
N PHE A 100 -9.75 20.67 -2.67
CA PHE A 100 -9.34 21.90 -3.33
C PHE A 100 -7.88 22.14 -3.01
N CYS A 101 -7.01 22.09 -4.02
CA CYS A 101 -5.57 22.00 -3.83
C CYS A 101 -4.84 23.02 -4.69
N ARG A 102 -3.70 23.51 -4.21
CA ARG A 102 -2.74 24.32 -4.97
C ARG A 102 -1.87 23.44 -5.86
N ALA A 103 -1.58 22.23 -5.39
CA ALA A 103 -0.85 21.17 -6.08
C ALA A 103 -1.44 19.81 -5.70
N PRO A 104 -1.14 18.71 -6.41
CA PRO A 104 -1.71 17.38 -6.13
C PRO A 104 -1.61 16.92 -4.68
N ASP A 105 -0.56 17.31 -3.97
CA ASP A 105 -0.28 16.92 -2.59
C ASP A 105 -0.44 18.09 -1.58
N ASP A 106 -0.89 19.26 -2.04
CA ASP A 106 -1.09 20.47 -1.21
C ASP A 106 -2.53 20.96 -1.31
N CYS A 107 -3.40 20.41 -0.47
CA CYS A 107 -4.83 20.72 -0.44
C CYS A 107 -5.18 21.60 0.74
N ALA A 108 -5.71 22.79 0.46
CA ALA A 108 -6.13 23.77 1.46
C ALA A 108 -7.48 23.41 2.10
N LEU A 109 -8.40 22.82 1.33
CA LEU A 109 -9.75 22.47 1.79
C LEU A 109 -10.13 21.08 1.32
N ALA A 110 -10.78 20.31 2.17
CA ALA A 110 -11.41 19.05 1.83
C ALA A 110 -12.81 19.00 2.45
N LEU A 111 -13.81 18.59 1.65
CA LEU A 111 -15.19 18.43 2.10
C LEU A 111 -15.65 16.99 1.90
N SER A 112 -16.44 16.50 2.85
CA SER A 112 -17.16 15.25 2.67
C SER A 112 -18.20 15.43 1.54
N ALA A 113 -18.16 14.57 0.53
CA ALA A 113 -19.11 14.61 -0.57
C ALA A 113 -20.52 14.24 -0.15
N VAL A 114 -20.73 13.63 1.02
CA VAL A 114 -22.04 13.27 1.56
C VAL A 114 -22.63 14.41 2.38
N SER A 115 -21.84 14.98 3.31
CA SER A 115 -22.34 16.00 4.23
C SER A 115 -22.05 17.45 3.79
N GLY A 116 -21.12 17.70 2.87
CA GLY A 116 -20.64 19.04 2.51
C GLY A 116 -19.77 19.70 3.58
N ARG A 117 -19.46 19.01 4.68
CA ARG A 117 -18.68 19.59 5.80
C ARG A 117 -17.19 19.41 5.61
N PRO A 118 -16.37 20.37 6.11
CA PRO A 118 -14.92 20.23 6.09
C PRO A 118 -14.46 18.99 6.85
N ILE A 119 -13.43 18.36 6.32
CA ILE A 119 -12.77 17.23 6.96
C ILE A 119 -11.26 17.45 6.96
N SER A 120 -10.61 17.00 8.01
CA SER A 120 -9.15 16.89 8.01
C SER A 120 -8.72 15.68 7.17
N LEU A 121 -7.64 15.83 6.40
CA LEU A 121 -7.03 14.72 5.65
C LEU A 121 -5.78 14.17 6.35
N THR A 122 -5.50 14.65 7.55
CA THR A 122 -4.37 14.14 8.32
C THR A 122 -4.72 12.78 8.90
N ALA A 123 -3.88 11.82 8.63
CA ALA A 123 -3.95 10.50 9.26
C ALA A 123 -2.52 10.03 9.59
N PRO A 124 -2.34 9.35 10.72
CA PRO A 124 -1.02 8.87 11.12
C PRO A 124 -0.45 7.83 10.15
N THR A 125 -1.30 7.18 9.37
CA THR A 125 -0.86 6.27 8.29
C THR A 125 -0.01 6.94 7.23
N THR A 126 -0.10 8.27 7.06
CA THR A 126 0.75 9.02 6.12
C THR A 126 2.23 8.81 6.41
N LEU A 127 2.61 8.69 7.69
CA LEU A 127 3.98 8.38 8.11
C LEU A 127 4.40 6.98 7.64
N LEU A 128 3.54 5.97 7.83
CA LEU A 128 3.81 4.59 7.39
C LEU A 128 3.86 4.48 5.87
N VAL A 129 2.98 5.20 5.17
CA VAL A 129 2.97 5.28 3.70
C VAL A 129 4.27 5.89 3.18
N THR A 130 4.74 6.99 3.78
CA THR A 130 5.97 7.65 3.35
C THR A 130 7.20 6.79 3.63
N LEU A 131 7.23 6.12 4.79
CA LEU A 131 8.29 5.17 5.14
C LEU A 131 8.33 4.00 4.15
N HIS A 132 7.17 3.43 3.77
CA HIS A 132 7.06 2.36 2.79
C HIS A 132 7.42 2.81 1.37
N LYS A 133 7.00 4.01 0.97
CA LYS A 133 7.09 4.47 -0.43
C LYS A 133 8.49 4.94 -0.79
N ASN A 134 9.18 5.61 0.11
CA ASN A 134 10.43 6.30 -0.23
C ASN A 134 11.37 6.61 0.95
N LEU A 135 11.16 6.07 2.14
CA LEU A 135 11.99 6.33 3.34
C LEU A 135 12.17 7.83 3.65
N PHE A 136 11.21 8.67 3.33
CA PHE A 136 11.28 10.15 3.41
C PHE A 136 12.37 10.79 2.50
N LEU A 137 12.95 10.03 1.55
CA LEU A 137 14.03 10.47 0.65
C LEU A 137 13.55 10.76 -0.78
N GLY A 138 12.25 10.80 -1.03
CA GLY A 138 11.69 11.05 -2.35
C GLY A 138 12.05 9.96 -3.37
N PHE A 139 12.37 10.35 -4.61
CA PHE A 139 12.66 9.41 -5.70
C PHE A 139 13.88 8.51 -5.45
N PRO A 140 15.03 9.00 -4.95
CA PRO A 140 16.15 8.14 -4.58
C PRO A 140 15.79 7.04 -3.58
N GLY A 141 15.01 7.36 -2.55
CA GLY A 141 14.53 6.38 -1.58
C GLY A 141 13.61 5.33 -2.21
N ARG A 142 12.76 5.73 -3.16
CA ARG A 142 11.90 4.82 -3.91
C ARG A 142 12.70 3.83 -4.75
N VAL A 143 13.75 4.30 -5.45
CA VAL A 143 14.67 3.43 -6.21
C VAL A 143 15.37 2.45 -5.28
N PHE A 144 15.89 2.94 -4.15
CA PHE A 144 16.55 2.10 -3.14
C PHE A 144 15.62 1.00 -2.62
N LEU A 145 14.38 1.33 -2.25
CA LEU A 145 13.40 0.33 -1.78
C LEU A 145 13.06 -0.71 -2.85
N SER A 146 13.07 -0.33 -4.12
CA SER A 146 12.77 -1.25 -5.23
C SER A 146 13.83 -2.37 -5.37
N LEU A 147 15.05 -2.19 -4.88
CA LEU A 147 16.08 -3.25 -4.81
C LEU A 147 15.64 -4.39 -3.87
N PHE A 148 14.90 -4.07 -2.81
CA PHE A 148 14.33 -5.09 -1.92
C PHE A 148 13.23 -5.90 -2.59
N GLY A 149 12.55 -5.34 -3.60
CA GLY A 149 11.64 -6.10 -4.45
C GLY A 149 12.35 -7.21 -5.24
N ILE A 150 13.57 -6.94 -5.73
CA ILE A 150 14.42 -7.97 -6.36
C ILE A 150 14.85 -9.02 -5.34
N ALA A 151 15.34 -8.61 -4.17
CA ALA A 151 15.74 -9.53 -3.11
C ALA A 151 14.56 -10.42 -2.67
N PHE A 152 13.37 -9.85 -2.57
CA PHE A 152 12.14 -10.59 -2.26
C PHE A 152 11.79 -11.59 -3.35
N THR A 153 11.90 -11.20 -4.62
CA THR A 153 11.70 -12.12 -5.77
C THR A 153 12.65 -13.32 -5.70
N VAL A 154 13.93 -13.10 -5.41
CA VAL A 154 14.92 -14.19 -5.23
C VAL A 154 14.51 -15.11 -4.07
N LEU A 155 14.04 -14.56 -2.96
CA LEU A 155 13.54 -15.34 -1.82
C LEU A 155 12.30 -16.16 -2.19
N LEU A 156 11.37 -15.63 -2.97
CA LEU A 156 10.16 -16.33 -3.40
C LEU A 156 10.50 -17.47 -4.35
N ILE A 157 11.35 -17.22 -5.36
CA ILE A 157 11.79 -18.26 -6.31
C ILE A 157 12.54 -19.36 -5.59
N SER A 158 13.50 -19.02 -4.73
CA SER A 158 14.27 -20.01 -3.98
C SER A 158 13.39 -20.77 -2.98
N GLY A 159 12.43 -20.10 -2.33
CA GLY A 159 11.50 -20.70 -1.39
C GLY A 159 10.61 -21.75 -2.03
N ILE A 160 9.94 -21.41 -3.16
CA ILE A 160 9.07 -22.36 -3.86
C ILE A 160 9.85 -23.55 -4.43
N ALA A 161 11.06 -23.31 -4.94
CA ALA A 161 11.93 -24.38 -5.44
C ALA A 161 12.38 -25.34 -4.34
N LEU A 162 12.59 -24.85 -3.12
CA LEU A 162 12.94 -25.67 -1.94
C LEU A 162 11.76 -26.44 -1.36
N HIS A 163 10.54 -25.92 -1.52
CA HIS A 163 9.35 -26.52 -0.95
C HIS A 163 9.03 -27.91 -1.53
N GLY A 164 9.31 -28.11 -2.81
CA GLY A 164 9.09 -29.38 -3.51
C GLY A 164 7.60 -29.74 -3.61
N ARG A 165 7.32 -31.00 -4.08
CA ARG A 165 5.96 -31.47 -4.40
C ARG A 165 5.08 -31.84 -3.18
N ARG A 166 5.39 -31.42 -1.98
CA ARG A 166 4.68 -31.83 -0.75
C ARG A 166 3.43 -30.98 -0.49
N LEU A 167 2.52 -30.93 -1.45
CA LEU A 167 1.24 -30.22 -1.32
C LEU A 167 0.41 -30.68 -0.10
N ARG A 168 0.57 -31.92 0.37
CA ARG A 168 -0.10 -32.43 1.58
C ARG A 168 0.31 -31.69 2.88
N GLN A 169 1.44 -30.97 2.86
CA GLN A 169 1.91 -30.20 4.03
C GLN A 169 1.39 -28.76 4.06
N LEU A 170 0.62 -28.36 3.07
CA LEU A 170 0.04 -27.00 2.92
C LEU A 170 -0.87 -26.55 4.05
N LEU A 171 -1.44 -27.51 4.80
CA LEU A 171 -2.38 -27.23 5.88
C LEU A 171 -1.86 -27.70 7.24
N GLN A 172 -0.59 -28.14 7.31
CA GLN A 172 -0.04 -28.62 8.57
C GLN A 172 0.45 -27.43 9.43
N LEU A 173 -0.14 -27.29 10.61
CA LEU A 173 0.31 -26.37 11.65
C LEU A 173 0.49 -27.14 12.96
N ARG A 174 1.69 -27.63 13.23
CA ARG A 174 2.03 -28.48 14.37
C ARG A 174 2.32 -27.65 15.62
N ARG A 175 1.27 -27.18 16.28
CA ARG A 175 1.35 -26.26 17.44
C ARG A 175 2.02 -26.88 18.67
N ARG A 176 2.00 -28.21 18.83
CA ARG A 176 2.50 -28.92 20.02
C ARG A 176 3.96 -29.42 19.91
N GLN A 177 4.61 -29.23 18.75
CA GLN A 177 5.97 -29.72 18.50
C GLN A 177 7.08 -28.66 18.75
N GLY A 178 6.74 -27.60 19.46
CA GLY A 178 7.66 -26.52 19.81
C GLY A 178 7.70 -25.37 18.82
N LEU A 179 8.23 -24.22 19.28
CA LEU A 179 8.22 -22.95 18.56
C LEU A 179 8.89 -23.03 17.19
N ARG A 180 10.02 -23.71 17.09
CA ARG A 180 10.76 -23.82 15.82
C ARG A 180 9.94 -24.51 14.74
N VAL A 181 9.23 -25.58 15.08
CA VAL A 181 8.38 -26.33 14.15
C VAL A 181 7.17 -25.48 13.77
N LEU A 182 6.56 -24.79 14.73
CA LEU A 182 5.45 -23.89 14.50
C LEU A 182 5.83 -22.75 13.54
N LEU A 183 6.97 -22.08 13.75
CA LEU A 183 7.44 -21.01 12.86
C LEU A 183 7.78 -21.55 11.47
N PHE A 184 8.34 -22.75 11.38
CA PHE A 184 8.62 -23.39 10.09
C PHE A 184 7.34 -23.71 9.33
N ASP A 185 6.33 -24.26 10.01
CA ASP A 185 5.04 -24.57 9.39
C ASP A 185 4.32 -23.28 8.97
N LEU A 186 4.33 -22.25 9.81
CA LEU A 186 3.73 -20.94 9.52
C LEU A 186 4.42 -20.26 8.32
N HIS A 187 5.76 -20.31 8.27
CA HIS A 187 6.54 -19.78 7.15
C HIS A 187 6.16 -20.46 5.82
N ASN A 188 6.08 -21.79 5.82
CA ASN A 188 5.69 -22.54 4.63
C ASN A 188 4.22 -22.30 4.23
N LEU A 189 3.32 -22.28 5.22
CA LEU A 189 1.89 -22.04 5.02
C LEU A 189 1.66 -20.68 4.35
N LEU A 190 2.18 -19.61 4.94
CA LEU A 190 2.03 -18.25 4.43
C LEU A 190 2.75 -18.06 3.10
N GLY A 191 3.97 -18.62 2.97
CA GLY A 191 4.74 -18.56 1.74
C GLY A 191 4.02 -19.18 0.54
N LEU A 192 3.15 -20.13 0.76
CA LEU A 192 2.41 -20.81 -0.30
C LEU A 192 1.02 -20.21 -0.52
N TRP A 193 0.23 -19.97 0.54
CA TRP A 193 -1.11 -19.41 0.42
C TRP A 193 -1.12 -17.97 -0.07
N CYS A 194 -0.16 -17.15 0.37
CA CYS A 194 -0.04 -15.78 -0.11
C CYS A 194 0.80 -15.66 -1.40
N TYR A 195 1.36 -16.76 -1.94
CA TYR A 195 2.33 -16.75 -3.03
C TYR A 195 1.96 -15.86 -4.22
N PRO A 196 0.73 -15.91 -4.77
CA PRO A 196 0.35 -15.03 -5.88
C PRO A 196 0.48 -13.54 -5.55
N TRP A 197 0.04 -13.14 -4.36
CA TRP A 197 0.18 -11.74 -3.88
C TRP A 197 1.62 -11.38 -3.60
N LEU A 198 2.41 -12.30 -3.01
CA LEU A 198 3.82 -12.07 -2.72
C LEU A 198 4.61 -11.80 -4.01
N VAL A 199 4.39 -12.61 -5.05
CA VAL A 199 5.00 -12.41 -6.38
C VAL A 199 4.55 -11.07 -6.97
N MET A 200 3.27 -10.77 -6.91
CA MET A 200 2.73 -9.50 -7.39
C MET A 200 3.37 -8.31 -6.67
N PHE A 201 3.42 -8.32 -5.32
CA PHE A 201 4.03 -7.25 -4.53
C PHE A 201 5.54 -7.10 -4.81
N ALA A 202 6.28 -8.21 -4.93
CA ALA A 202 7.70 -8.20 -5.22
C ALA A 202 8.00 -7.58 -6.60
N LEU A 203 7.31 -8.04 -7.65
CA LEU A 203 7.51 -7.56 -9.02
C LEU A 203 7.04 -6.11 -9.19
N THR A 204 5.86 -5.78 -8.71
CA THR A 204 5.33 -4.41 -8.82
C THR A 204 6.12 -3.43 -7.97
N GLY A 205 6.60 -3.84 -6.79
CA GLY A 205 7.49 -3.05 -5.95
C GLY A 205 8.85 -2.79 -6.61
N ALA A 206 9.45 -3.82 -7.21
CA ALA A 206 10.69 -3.65 -7.98
C ALA A 206 10.51 -2.70 -9.17
N LEU A 207 9.42 -2.86 -9.93
CA LEU A 207 9.12 -2.01 -11.10
C LEU A 207 8.77 -0.57 -10.70
N SER A 208 8.24 -0.34 -9.52
CA SER A 208 7.81 0.98 -9.05
C SER A 208 8.93 2.03 -9.06
N GLY A 209 10.14 1.69 -8.62
CA GLY A 209 11.29 2.61 -8.62
C GLY A 209 12.26 2.33 -9.75
N LEU A 210 12.70 1.07 -9.94
CA LEU A 210 13.65 0.71 -10.97
C LEU A 210 13.09 0.86 -12.38
N GLY A 211 11.81 0.51 -12.59
CA GLY A 211 11.12 0.74 -13.85
C GLY A 211 11.02 2.23 -14.18
N ALA A 212 10.71 3.07 -13.19
CA ALA A 212 10.68 4.51 -13.35
C ALA A 212 12.07 5.07 -13.68
N LEU A 213 13.12 4.64 -12.95
CA LEU A 213 14.51 5.03 -13.21
C LEU A 213 14.93 4.60 -14.63
N GLY A 214 14.68 3.34 -15.00
CA GLY A 214 15.01 2.82 -16.33
C GLY A 214 14.30 3.60 -17.44
N THR A 215 13.04 3.98 -17.21
CA THR A 215 12.28 4.79 -18.18
C THR A 215 12.88 6.19 -18.35
N VAL A 216 13.29 6.84 -17.26
CA VAL A 216 13.94 8.17 -17.31
C VAL A 216 15.28 8.08 -18.04
N LEU A 217 16.11 7.09 -17.72
CA LEU A 217 17.41 6.90 -18.35
C LEU A 217 17.29 6.57 -19.84
N LEU A 218 16.31 5.72 -20.21
CA LEU A 218 16.05 5.40 -21.61
C LEU A 218 15.51 6.61 -22.36
N ALA A 219 14.59 7.36 -21.76
CA ALA A 219 14.01 8.55 -22.36
C ALA A 219 15.06 9.63 -22.65
N ASP A 220 16.01 9.82 -21.73
CA ASP A 220 17.13 10.76 -21.92
C ASP A 220 18.08 10.30 -23.04
N ARG A 221 18.32 8.99 -23.17
CA ARG A 221 19.10 8.43 -24.30
C ARG A 221 18.43 8.59 -25.66
N VAL A 222 17.09 8.43 -25.71
CA VAL A 222 16.31 8.56 -26.96
C VAL A 222 16.11 10.03 -27.35
N SER A 223 15.94 10.91 -26.40
CA SER A 223 15.73 12.34 -26.60
C SER A 223 16.51 13.16 -25.56
N PRO A 224 17.82 13.36 -25.79
CA PRO A 224 18.68 14.08 -24.85
C PRO A 224 18.13 15.49 -24.56
N GLY A 225 18.07 15.82 -23.25
CA GLY A 225 17.53 17.11 -22.79
C GLY A 225 16.01 17.27 -22.83
N ALA A 226 15.26 16.29 -23.36
CA ALA A 226 13.79 16.34 -23.41
C ALA A 226 13.13 15.00 -23.08
N PRO A 227 13.49 14.31 -21.96
CA PRO A 227 12.94 13.00 -21.62
C PRO A 227 11.42 13.01 -21.42
N GLN A 228 10.83 14.17 -21.06
CA GLN A 228 9.38 14.34 -20.91
C GLN A 228 8.60 14.07 -22.21
N ARG A 229 9.19 14.34 -23.40
CA ARG A 229 8.55 14.03 -24.69
C ARG A 229 8.36 12.53 -24.88
N VAL A 230 9.39 11.75 -24.58
CA VAL A 230 9.33 10.28 -24.67
C VAL A 230 8.33 9.72 -23.66
N MET A 231 8.34 10.25 -22.42
CA MET A 231 7.37 9.86 -21.40
C MET A 231 5.94 10.17 -21.83
N ALA A 232 5.70 11.36 -22.40
CA ALA A 232 4.39 11.73 -22.90
C ALA A 232 3.93 10.79 -24.03
N GLN A 233 4.81 10.40 -24.95
CA GLN A 233 4.51 9.46 -26.04
C GLN A 233 4.19 8.05 -25.49
N LEU A 234 4.98 7.54 -24.54
CA LEU A 234 4.72 6.25 -23.89
C LEU A 234 3.36 6.23 -23.19
N MET A 235 2.97 7.34 -22.60
CA MET A 235 1.71 7.46 -21.83
C MET A 235 0.51 7.89 -22.71
N GLY A 236 0.58 7.79 -24.01
CA GLY A 236 -0.53 8.00 -24.92
C GLY A 236 -0.40 9.21 -25.85
N GLY A 237 0.74 9.89 -25.83
CA GLY A 237 1.02 11.08 -26.64
C GLY A 237 0.25 12.32 -26.13
N ALA A 238 0.95 13.41 -25.89
CA ALA A 238 0.30 14.71 -25.73
C ALA A 238 0.03 15.28 -27.13
N GLN A 239 -1.22 15.52 -27.47
CA GLN A 239 -1.52 16.34 -28.64
C GLN A 239 -1.19 17.80 -28.31
N PRO A 240 -0.71 18.61 -29.28
CA PRO A 240 -0.54 20.04 -29.09
C PRO A 240 -1.86 20.63 -28.58
N ALA A 241 -1.78 21.44 -27.52
CA ALA A 241 -2.96 22.15 -27.04
C ALA A 241 -3.40 23.15 -28.08
N PRO A 242 -4.60 23.08 -28.67
CA PRO A 242 -5.10 24.18 -29.47
C PRO A 242 -5.20 25.40 -28.55
N PRO A 243 -4.85 26.61 -29.06
CA PRO A 243 -5.08 27.82 -28.30
C PRO A 243 -6.59 27.93 -28.03
N MET A 244 -6.96 27.89 -26.76
CA MET A 244 -8.35 28.00 -26.34
C MET A 244 -8.46 29.15 -25.35
N PRO A 245 -9.12 30.29 -25.70
CA PRO A 245 -9.36 31.34 -24.74
C PRO A 245 -10.21 30.84 -23.58
N ASP A 246 -10.01 31.43 -22.39
CA ASP A 246 -10.81 31.14 -21.20
C ASP A 246 -12.29 31.37 -21.52
N ALA A 247 -13.10 30.34 -21.30
CA ALA A 247 -14.54 30.41 -21.60
C ALA A 247 -15.37 30.92 -20.44
N GLY A 248 -14.73 31.24 -19.29
CA GLY A 248 -15.44 31.55 -18.05
C GLY A 248 -16.31 30.40 -17.55
N ARG A 249 -16.09 29.17 -18.01
CA ARG A 249 -16.89 28.01 -17.62
C ARG A 249 -16.60 27.60 -16.19
N THR A 250 -17.68 27.30 -15.46
CA THR A 250 -17.57 26.70 -14.15
C THR A 250 -17.18 25.21 -14.24
N PRO A 251 -16.52 24.64 -13.22
CA PRO A 251 -16.25 23.21 -13.14
C PRO A 251 -17.50 22.33 -13.35
N ALA A 252 -18.64 22.76 -12.82
CA ALA A 252 -19.92 22.05 -12.98
C ALA A 252 -20.40 22.00 -14.45
N GLN A 253 -20.34 23.13 -15.17
CA GLN A 253 -20.67 23.19 -16.59
C GLN A 253 -19.73 22.33 -17.43
N THR A 254 -18.45 22.33 -17.09
CA THR A 254 -17.41 21.51 -17.74
C THR A 254 -17.74 20.02 -17.60
N LEU A 255 -18.06 19.56 -16.41
CA LEU A 255 -18.42 18.16 -16.18
C LEU A 255 -19.76 17.77 -16.82
N ALA A 256 -20.74 18.68 -16.86
CA ALA A 256 -21.98 18.44 -17.56
C ALA A 256 -21.78 18.28 -19.08
N ALA A 257 -20.93 19.10 -19.68
CA ALA A 257 -20.53 18.96 -21.08
C ALA A 257 -19.78 17.65 -21.35
N LEU A 258 -18.86 17.29 -20.46
CA LEU A 258 -18.09 16.05 -20.56
C LEU A 258 -18.95 14.80 -20.48
N ARG A 259 -19.94 14.76 -19.57
CA ARG A 259 -20.89 13.65 -19.45
C ARG A 259 -21.74 13.44 -20.71
N ARG A 260 -22.08 14.52 -21.42
CA ARG A 260 -22.83 14.42 -22.68
C ARG A 260 -21.99 13.89 -23.84
N GLN A 261 -20.72 14.28 -23.90
CA GLN A 261 -19.85 14.01 -25.06
C GLN A 261 -18.96 12.79 -24.88
N ALA A 262 -18.61 12.43 -23.64
CA ALA A 262 -17.81 11.27 -23.31
C ALA A 262 -18.41 10.54 -22.07
N PRO A 263 -19.57 9.91 -22.20
CA PRO A 263 -20.30 9.32 -21.06
C PRO A 263 -19.53 8.20 -20.38
N GLU A 264 -18.64 7.54 -21.08
CA GLU A 264 -17.76 6.47 -20.53
C GLU A 264 -16.54 7.02 -19.76
N PHE A 265 -16.25 8.31 -19.86
CA PHE A 265 -15.13 8.91 -19.18
C PHE A 265 -15.48 9.25 -17.72
N THR A 266 -14.65 8.80 -16.80
CA THR A 266 -14.76 9.10 -15.38
C THR A 266 -13.72 10.14 -14.99
N PRO A 267 -14.11 11.42 -14.82
CA PRO A 267 -13.18 12.45 -14.38
C PRO A 267 -12.77 12.20 -12.92
N GLN A 268 -11.51 12.40 -12.62
CA GLN A 268 -10.95 12.30 -11.27
C GLN A 268 -10.42 13.63 -10.76
N THR A 269 -9.90 14.46 -11.68
CA THR A 269 -9.42 15.79 -11.32
C THR A 269 -9.83 16.82 -12.35
N LEU A 270 -10.06 18.04 -11.88
CA LEU A 270 -10.15 19.24 -12.69
C LEU A 270 -8.96 20.12 -12.38
N GLN A 271 -8.30 20.62 -13.42
CA GLN A 271 -7.12 21.48 -13.29
C GLN A 271 -7.34 22.74 -14.10
N ARG A 272 -6.92 23.87 -13.57
CA ARG A 272 -6.88 25.13 -14.32
C ARG A 272 -5.51 25.28 -14.96
N ALA A 273 -5.48 25.36 -16.26
CA ALA A 273 -4.25 25.63 -17.00
C ALA A 273 -3.83 27.11 -16.83
N PRO A 274 -2.55 27.47 -17.09
CA PRO A 274 -2.08 28.86 -16.97
C PRO A 274 -2.81 29.86 -17.85
N ASP A 275 -3.40 29.41 -18.96
CA ASP A 275 -4.22 30.22 -19.89
C ASP A 275 -5.70 30.26 -19.51
N GLY A 276 -6.08 29.82 -18.32
CA GLY A 276 -7.43 29.82 -17.79
C GLY A 276 -8.30 28.62 -18.23
N ALA A 277 -7.88 27.83 -19.23
CA ALA A 277 -8.65 26.68 -19.67
C ALA A 277 -8.76 25.59 -18.58
N LEU A 278 -9.91 24.89 -18.55
CA LEU A 278 -10.11 23.77 -17.63
C LEU A 278 -9.68 22.45 -18.29
N LEU A 279 -8.89 21.69 -17.56
CA LEU A 279 -8.45 20.35 -17.92
C LEU A 279 -9.17 19.33 -17.04
N ALA A 280 -9.89 18.39 -17.64
CA ALA A 280 -10.45 17.24 -16.95
C ALA A 280 -9.52 16.04 -17.16
N VAL A 281 -8.98 15.49 -16.08
CA VAL A 281 -8.11 14.31 -16.11
C VAL A 281 -8.83 13.15 -15.44
N GLY A 282 -8.78 11.99 -16.08
CA GLY A 282 -9.43 10.78 -15.58
C GLY A 282 -9.22 9.61 -16.54
N GLY A 283 -10.21 8.77 -16.72
CA GLY A 283 -10.11 7.64 -17.62
C GLY A 283 -11.41 6.91 -17.86
N VAL A 284 -11.37 6.03 -18.85
CA VAL A 284 -12.46 5.10 -19.12
C VAL A 284 -12.22 3.82 -18.35
N ILE A 285 -13.20 3.39 -17.54
CA ILE A 285 -13.16 2.12 -16.84
C ILE A 285 -13.36 1.01 -17.86
N ARG A 286 -12.29 0.27 -18.12
CA ARG A 286 -12.29 -0.91 -18.99
C ARG A 286 -11.98 -2.15 -18.15
N GLY A 287 -12.35 -3.33 -18.64
CA GLY A 287 -12.10 -4.61 -17.96
C GLY A 287 -10.64 -5.04 -17.86
N ILE A 288 -9.68 -4.09 -17.83
CA ILE A 288 -8.25 -4.34 -17.72
C ILE A 288 -7.65 -3.56 -16.55
N PRO A 289 -6.60 -4.11 -15.90
CA PRO A 289 -5.83 -3.40 -14.89
C PRO A 289 -5.20 -2.14 -15.49
N SER A 290 -5.69 -0.98 -15.11
CA SER A 290 -5.11 0.29 -15.51
C SER A 290 -5.43 1.36 -14.48
N SER A 291 -4.51 2.32 -14.33
CA SER A 291 -4.82 3.55 -13.61
C SER A 291 -5.77 4.41 -14.47
N ALA A 292 -6.76 5.00 -13.83
CA ALA A 292 -7.76 5.82 -14.52
C ALA A 292 -7.27 7.24 -14.92
N LEU A 293 -6.00 7.58 -14.64
CA LEU A 293 -5.48 8.95 -14.79
C LEU A 293 -4.82 9.26 -16.15
N PHE A 294 -5.26 8.61 -17.23
CA PHE A 294 -4.52 8.68 -18.50
C PHE A 294 -5.29 9.29 -19.67
N GLU A 295 -6.51 9.77 -19.44
CA GLU A 295 -7.22 10.57 -20.45
C GLU A 295 -7.35 12.01 -19.96
N GLN A 296 -7.18 12.95 -20.88
CA GLN A 296 -7.24 14.37 -20.58
C GLN A 296 -8.06 15.08 -21.64
N PHE A 297 -9.07 15.81 -21.19
CA PHE A 297 -9.88 16.69 -22.01
C PHE A 297 -9.61 18.14 -21.63
N ARG A 298 -9.50 19.01 -22.63
CA ARG A 298 -9.35 20.46 -22.47
C ARG A 298 -10.61 21.17 -22.92
N PHE A 299 -11.07 22.07 -22.08
CA PHE A 299 -12.24 22.90 -22.33
C PHE A 299 -11.81 24.35 -22.49
N GLY A 300 -12.17 24.93 -23.63
CA GLY A 300 -12.06 26.35 -23.92
C GLY A 300 -13.43 26.98 -24.12
N SER A 301 -13.50 28.08 -24.88
CA SER A 301 -14.72 28.83 -25.20
C SER A 301 -15.76 28.08 -26.04
N GLY A 302 -15.34 27.01 -26.73
CA GLY A 302 -16.24 26.17 -27.55
C GLY A 302 -17.07 25.17 -26.71
N GLU A 303 -18.19 24.69 -27.25
CA GLU A 303 -19.02 23.67 -26.59
C GLU A 303 -18.35 22.31 -26.53
N GLN A 304 -17.44 22.00 -27.44
CA GLN A 304 -16.79 20.70 -27.56
C GLN A 304 -15.44 20.66 -26.85
N PRO A 305 -15.23 19.65 -25.98
CA PRO A 305 -13.92 19.43 -25.39
C PRO A 305 -12.94 18.87 -26.43
N ALA A 306 -11.71 19.35 -26.39
CA ALA A 306 -10.64 18.75 -27.16
C ALA A 306 -10.00 17.61 -26.35
N LEU A 307 -9.92 16.42 -26.94
CA LEU A 307 -9.18 15.31 -26.36
C LEU A 307 -7.67 15.59 -26.53
N MET A 308 -6.99 15.84 -25.42
CA MET A 308 -5.56 16.16 -25.38
C MET A 308 -4.67 14.94 -25.25
N ARG A 309 -5.14 13.92 -24.58
CA ARG A 309 -4.39 12.69 -24.30
C ARG A 309 -5.31 11.49 -24.34
N ARG A 310 -4.91 10.45 -25.05
CA ARG A 310 -5.60 9.16 -25.06
C ARG A 310 -5.16 8.28 -23.90
N SER A 311 -6.04 7.36 -23.49
CA SER A 311 -5.72 6.37 -22.47
C SER A 311 -4.51 5.54 -22.85
N ALA A 312 -3.55 5.45 -21.94
CA ALA A 312 -2.42 4.53 -22.05
C ALA A 312 -2.87 3.05 -22.18
N ALA A 313 -4.08 2.72 -21.73
CA ALA A 313 -4.67 1.40 -21.90
C ALA A 313 -4.96 1.02 -23.36
N ARG A 314 -5.02 1.99 -24.28
CA ARG A 314 -5.14 1.77 -25.73
C ARG A 314 -3.79 1.54 -26.42
N GLN A 315 -2.68 1.70 -25.69
CA GLN A 315 -1.33 1.50 -26.19
C GLN A 315 -0.94 0.02 -26.23
N GLY A 316 0.27 -0.27 -26.66
CA GLY A 316 0.80 -1.62 -26.75
C GLY A 316 0.90 -2.37 -25.42
N PRO A 317 1.22 -3.66 -25.43
CA PRO A 317 1.22 -4.52 -24.23
C PRO A 317 2.21 -4.03 -23.17
N TRP A 318 3.34 -3.46 -23.56
CA TRP A 318 4.33 -2.91 -22.63
C TRP A 318 3.77 -1.75 -21.80
N THR A 319 3.14 -0.77 -22.43
CA THR A 319 2.52 0.36 -21.73
C THR A 319 1.40 -0.12 -20.82
N ARG A 320 0.58 -1.08 -21.28
CA ARG A 320 -0.47 -1.70 -20.44
C ARG A 320 0.09 -2.40 -19.21
N ALA A 321 1.19 -3.13 -19.35
CA ALA A 321 1.87 -3.75 -18.22
C ALA A 321 2.37 -2.69 -17.22
N PHE A 322 2.99 -1.62 -17.72
CA PHE A 322 3.50 -0.54 -16.88
C PHE A 322 2.40 0.18 -16.08
N ILE A 323 1.28 0.52 -16.71
CA ILE A 323 0.17 1.18 -16.01
C ILE A 323 -0.60 0.25 -15.07
N ALA A 324 -0.46 -1.08 -15.22
CA ALA A 324 -1.05 -2.04 -14.31
C ALA A 324 -0.28 -2.18 -12.99
N VAL A 325 0.99 -1.74 -12.92
CA VAL A 325 1.82 -1.85 -11.71
C VAL A 325 1.15 -1.22 -10.50
N GLN A 326 0.64 0.00 -10.64
CA GLN A 326 0.03 0.73 -9.53
C GLN A 326 -1.26 0.07 -9.02
N PRO A 327 -2.30 -0.17 -9.86
CA PRO A 327 -3.52 -0.79 -9.38
C PRO A 327 -3.31 -2.20 -8.83
N LEU A 328 -2.40 -2.98 -9.39
CA LEU A 328 -2.05 -4.32 -8.87
C LEU A 328 -1.39 -4.21 -7.50
N HIS A 329 -0.43 -3.30 -7.34
CA HIS A 329 0.29 -3.14 -6.07
C HIS A 329 -0.63 -2.67 -4.94
N TYR A 330 -1.54 -1.75 -5.23
CA TYR A 330 -2.44 -1.14 -4.23
C TYR A 330 -3.80 -1.85 -4.09
N GLY A 331 -4.11 -2.84 -4.91
CA GLY A 331 -5.44 -3.47 -4.91
C GLY A 331 -6.57 -2.51 -5.33
N GLN A 332 -6.26 -1.56 -6.20
CA GLN A 332 -7.20 -0.54 -6.68
C GLN A 332 -7.76 -0.94 -8.04
N TYR A 333 -8.70 -1.90 -8.05
CA TYR A 333 -9.26 -2.45 -9.28
C TYR A 333 -10.52 -1.69 -9.69
N ALA A 334 -10.32 -0.61 -10.48
CA ALA A 334 -11.43 0.21 -10.98
C ALA A 334 -12.43 -0.57 -11.83
N TRP A 335 -12.01 -1.68 -12.47
CA TRP A 335 -12.88 -2.55 -13.27
C TRP A 335 -13.73 -3.53 -12.45
N LEU A 336 -13.55 -3.59 -11.14
CA LEU A 336 -14.33 -4.42 -10.22
C LEU A 336 -14.94 -3.58 -9.09
N PRO A 337 -15.77 -2.58 -9.38
CA PRO A 337 -16.26 -1.64 -8.37
C PRO A 337 -17.09 -2.31 -7.28
N ARG A 338 -17.88 -3.35 -7.62
CA ARG A 338 -18.69 -4.12 -6.65
C ARG A 338 -17.84 -4.97 -5.69
N ALA A 339 -16.63 -5.36 -6.10
CA ALA A 339 -15.73 -6.16 -5.29
C ALA A 339 -14.63 -5.31 -4.60
N ALA A 340 -14.66 -3.99 -4.70
CA ALA A 340 -13.57 -3.10 -4.25
C ALA A 340 -13.20 -3.30 -2.77
N ALA A 341 -14.19 -3.44 -1.87
CA ALA A 341 -13.97 -3.68 -0.45
C ALA A 341 -13.32 -5.05 -0.20
N ALA A 342 -13.83 -6.09 -0.86
CA ALA A 342 -13.29 -7.45 -0.75
C ALA A 342 -11.86 -7.54 -1.28
N VAL A 343 -11.57 -6.88 -2.40
CA VAL A 343 -10.22 -6.80 -2.97
C VAL A 343 -9.28 -6.08 -2.01
N SER A 344 -9.69 -4.96 -1.44
CA SER A 344 -8.89 -4.21 -0.46
C SER A 344 -8.61 -5.03 0.80
N ALA A 345 -9.63 -5.69 1.35
CA ALA A 345 -9.48 -6.57 2.51
C ALA A 345 -8.53 -7.74 2.21
N LEU A 346 -8.66 -8.37 1.05
CA LEU A 346 -7.81 -9.48 0.63
C LEU A 346 -6.34 -9.04 0.45
N HIS A 347 -6.10 -7.87 -0.18
CA HIS A 347 -4.76 -7.30 -0.30
C HIS A 347 -4.16 -6.96 1.06
N PHE A 348 -4.95 -6.37 1.96
CA PHE A 348 -4.53 -6.07 3.32
C PHE A 348 -4.12 -7.33 4.09
N LEU A 349 -4.95 -8.38 4.06
CA LEU A 349 -4.66 -9.66 4.69
C LEU A 349 -3.44 -10.35 4.07
N ALA A 350 -3.28 -10.30 2.75
CA ALA A 350 -2.11 -10.84 2.07
C ALA A 350 -0.83 -10.04 2.42
N GLY A 351 -0.92 -8.72 2.54
CA GLY A 351 0.17 -7.86 3.02
C GLY A 351 0.57 -8.19 4.47
N PHE A 352 -0.41 -8.40 5.34
CA PHE A 352 -0.16 -8.85 6.70
C PHE A 352 0.45 -10.26 6.75
N GLY A 353 -0.03 -11.16 5.88
CA GLY A 353 0.57 -12.47 5.67
C GLY A 353 2.03 -12.39 5.22
N ALA A 354 2.36 -11.46 4.33
CA ALA A 354 3.73 -11.19 3.87
C ALA A 354 4.64 -10.71 4.99
N ALA A 355 4.17 -9.76 5.83
CA ALA A 355 4.91 -9.30 7.00
C ALA A 355 5.15 -10.43 8.02
N THR A 356 4.13 -11.27 8.26
CA THR A 356 4.22 -12.45 9.14
C THR A 356 5.15 -13.51 8.56
N LEU A 357 5.18 -13.69 7.23
CA LEU A 357 6.14 -14.56 6.54
C LEU A 357 7.58 -14.10 6.81
N ALA A 358 7.87 -12.82 6.67
CA ALA A 358 9.19 -12.27 6.96
C ALA A 358 9.57 -12.47 8.45
N LEU A 359 8.64 -12.20 9.36
CA LEU A 359 8.82 -12.39 10.81
C LEU A 359 9.09 -13.84 11.18
N SER A 360 8.34 -14.80 10.61
CA SER A 360 8.55 -16.23 10.88
C SER A 360 9.91 -16.71 10.38
N GLY A 361 10.36 -16.23 9.21
CA GLY A 361 11.70 -16.50 8.67
C GLY A 361 12.82 -15.93 9.55
N LEU A 362 12.68 -14.68 9.99
CA LEU A 362 13.60 -14.03 10.94
C LEU A 362 13.61 -14.76 12.30
N GLY A 363 12.44 -15.16 12.81
CA GLY A 363 12.32 -15.94 14.03
C GLY A 363 13.08 -17.26 13.96
N LEU A 364 12.95 -17.99 12.85
CA LEU A 364 13.72 -19.22 12.60
C LEU A 364 15.23 -18.97 12.59
N TRP A 365 15.66 -17.84 12.06
CA TRP A 365 17.07 -17.45 12.06
C TRP A 365 17.54 -17.07 13.48
N CYS A 366 16.77 -16.24 14.19
CA CYS A 366 17.08 -15.82 15.56
C CYS A 366 17.16 -17.00 16.56
N LEU A 367 16.26 -17.99 16.44
CA LEU A 367 16.29 -19.20 17.27
C LEU A 367 17.56 -20.04 17.12
N ARG A 368 18.29 -19.88 16.03
CA ARG A 368 19.60 -20.54 15.81
C ARG A 368 20.76 -19.77 16.44
N GLN A 369 20.56 -18.46 16.72
CA GLN A 369 21.62 -17.56 17.15
C GLN A 369 21.14 -16.56 18.22
N PRO A 370 20.54 -17.03 19.32
CA PRO A 370 19.81 -16.17 20.27
C PRO A 370 20.69 -15.14 20.99
N GLN A 371 21.97 -15.42 21.17
CA GLN A 371 22.91 -14.57 21.91
C GLN A 371 23.65 -13.57 21.02
N ARG A 372 23.49 -13.62 19.68
CA ARG A 372 24.18 -12.69 18.80
C ARG A 372 23.51 -11.32 18.83
N ARG A 373 24.33 -10.27 18.83
CA ARG A 373 23.88 -8.86 18.77
C ARG A 373 22.88 -8.62 17.66
N ALA A 374 23.07 -9.26 16.49
CA ALA A 374 22.16 -9.16 15.34
C ALA A 374 20.75 -9.70 15.64
N ALA A 375 20.61 -10.84 16.35
CA ALA A 375 19.31 -11.38 16.71
C ALA A 375 18.54 -10.45 17.66
N ARG A 376 19.22 -9.85 18.64
CA ARG A 376 18.64 -8.85 19.56
C ARG A 376 18.20 -7.59 18.80
N PHE A 377 19.04 -7.08 17.91
CA PHE A 377 18.72 -5.94 17.06
C PHE A 377 17.45 -6.22 16.21
N ILE A 378 17.42 -7.34 15.50
CA ILE A 378 16.27 -7.74 14.69
C ILE A 378 15.00 -7.85 15.53
N THR A 379 15.07 -8.53 16.69
CA THR A 379 13.93 -8.65 17.60
C THR A 379 13.44 -7.27 18.04
N GLY A 380 14.35 -6.39 18.43
CA GLY A 380 14.03 -5.02 18.85
C GLY A 380 13.38 -4.19 17.76
N VAL A 381 13.92 -4.23 16.55
CA VAL A 381 13.36 -3.52 15.40
C VAL A 381 11.96 -4.02 15.07
N CYS A 382 11.77 -5.34 15.00
CA CYS A 382 10.47 -5.93 14.65
C CYS A 382 9.41 -5.69 15.73
N CYS A 383 9.74 -5.91 16.99
CA CYS A 383 8.84 -5.65 18.12
C CYS A 383 8.51 -4.16 18.24
N GLY A 384 9.52 -3.32 18.13
CA GLY A 384 9.36 -1.87 18.22
C GLY A 384 8.45 -1.31 17.11
N LEU A 385 8.64 -1.76 15.87
CA LEU A 385 7.78 -1.35 14.75
C LEU A 385 6.34 -1.82 14.95
N THR A 386 6.13 -3.06 15.43
CA THR A 386 4.79 -3.58 15.71
C THR A 386 4.08 -2.73 16.77
N VAL A 387 4.76 -2.44 17.88
CA VAL A 387 4.20 -1.60 18.96
C VAL A 387 3.96 -0.19 18.50
N ALA A 388 4.97 0.46 17.89
CA ALA A 388 4.87 1.85 17.45
C ALA A 388 3.79 2.04 16.39
N GLY A 389 3.70 1.13 15.41
CA GLY A 389 2.66 1.16 14.38
C GLY A 389 1.26 0.98 14.97
N SER A 390 1.07 0.01 15.85
CA SER A 390 -0.23 -0.24 16.50
C SER A 390 -0.68 0.93 17.37
N LEU A 391 0.22 1.51 18.17
CA LEU A 391 -0.06 2.68 19.00
C LEU A 391 -0.35 3.92 18.16
N LEU A 392 0.39 4.11 17.05
CA LEU A 392 0.14 5.19 16.11
C LEU A 392 -1.30 5.15 15.56
N LEU A 393 -1.78 3.95 15.22
CA LEU A 393 -3.13 3.75 14.71
C LEU A 393 -4.21 3.95 15.79
N ALA A 394 -3.88 3.69 17.06
CA ALA A 394 -4.77 3.89 18.19
C ALA A 394 -4.75 5.33 18.74
N ALA A 395 -3.83 6.18 18.30
CA ALA A 395 -3.57 7.49 18.91
C ALA A 395 -4.61 8.59 18.56
N ARG A 396 -5.77 8.25 18.00
CA ARG A 396 -6.84 9.24 17.71
C ARG A 396 -7.21 10.15 18.89
N PRO A 397 -7.33 9.64 20.13
CA PRO A 397 -7.60 10.48 21.29
C PRO A 397 -6.45 11.44 21.64
N LEU A 398 -5.23 11.18 21.15
CA LEU A 398 -4.02 11.95 21.40
C LEU A 398 -3.69 12.90 20.23
N ALA A 399 -4.68 13.34 19.46
CA ALA A 399 -4.49 14.16 18.24
C ALA A 399 -3.67 15.44 18.45
N ALA A 400 -3.56 15.94 19.67
CA ALA A 400 -2.71 17.09 20.04
C ALA A 400 -1.21 16.73 20.10
N PHE A 401 -0.84 15.44 20.14
CA PHE A 401 0.55 15.02 20.22
C PHE A 401 1.13 14.74 18.82
N PRO A 402 2.34 15.20 18.47
CA PRO A 402 2.93 14.92 17.18
C PRO A 402 3.12 13.41 16.96
N ALA A 403 2.33 12.84 16.06
CA ALA A 403 2.31 11.39 15.77
C ALA A 403 3.69 10.82 15.42
N ALA A 404 4.53 11.63 14.76
CA ALA A 404 5.90 11.24 14.43
C ALA A 404 6.77 11.00 15.67
N TRP A 405 6.69 11.86 16.68
CA TRP A 405 7.45 11.69 17.93
C TRP A 405 7.01 10.45 18.68
N LEU A 406 5.70 10.20 18.76
CA LEU A 406 5.16 8.98 19.36
C LEU A 406 5.71 7.74 18.65
N PHE A 407 5.66 7.73 17.32
CA PHE A 407 6.09 6.59 16.52
C PHE A 407 7.59 6.32 16.67
N TRP A 408 8.43 7.31 16.42
CA TRP A 408 9.88 7.14 16.46
C TRP A 408 10.38 6.89 17.88
N GLY A 409 9.82 7.60 18.88
CA GLY A 409 10.15 7.43 20.28
C GLY A 409 9.83 6.00 20.77
N MET A 410 8.62 5.51 20.48
CA MET A 410 8.23 4.14 20.86
C MET A 410 9.04 3.08 20.12
N TRP A 411 9.26 3.26 18.82
CA TRP A 411 10.09 2.31 18.05
C TRP A 411 11.51 2.26 18.61
N GLY A 412 12.15 3.42 18.82
CA GLY A 412 13.49 3.49 19.38
C GLY A 412 13.59 2.89 20.78
N THR A 413 12.65 3.23 21.68
CA THR A 413 12.64 2.73 23.06
C THR A 413 12.52 1.21 23.10
N VAL A 414 11.59 0.62 22.36
CA VAL A 414 11.42 -0.84 22.29
C VAL A 414 12.63 -1.50 21.62
N ALA A 415 13.16 -0.91 20.54
CA ALA A 415 14.36 -1.43 19.88
C ALA A 415 15.58 -1.45 20.82
N LEU A 416 15.78 -0.39 21.60
CA LEU A 416 16.86 -0.31 22.58
C LEU A 416 16.66 -1.25 23.77
N SER A 417 15.41 -1.45 24.20
CA SER A 417 15.10 -2.36 25.31
C SER A 417 15.48 -3.83 25.01
N ALA A 418 15.57 -4.20 23.72
CA ALA A 418 15.97 -5.55 23.30
C ALA A 418 17.41 -5.93 23.74
N TRP A 419 18.23 -4.95 24.09
CA TRP A 419 19.57 -5.22 24.62
C TRP A 419 19.58 -5.65 26.09
N ARG A 420 18.50 -5.30 26.84
CA ARG A 420 18.39 -5.56 28.27
C ARG A 420 17.28 -6.53 28.63
N VAL A 421 16.18 -6.51 27.86
CA VAL A 421 15.01 -7.35 28.10
C VAL A 421 15.18 -8.69 27.37
N TRP A 422 14.78 -9.77 28.03
CA TRP A 422 14.79 -11.09 27.43
C TRP A 422 13.83 -11.15 26.21
N PRO A 423 14.27 -11.73 25.06
CA PRO A 423 13.48 -11.71 23.81
C PRO A 423 12.06 -12.25 23.95
N GLY A 424 11.85 -13.26 24.79
CA GLY A 424 10.51 -13.83 25.03
C GLY A 424 9.53 -12.84 25.69
N TRP A 425 10.02 -12.02 26.63
CA TRP A 425 9.21 -10.95 27.24
C TRP A 425 8.91 -9.83 26.24
N LEU A 426 9.89 -9.48 25.43
CA LEU A 426 9.72 -8.43 24.42
C LEU A 426 8.69 -8.83 23.37
N LEU A 427 8.77 -10.05 22.86
CA LEU A 427 7.82 -10.60 21.89
C LEU A 427 6.40 -10.73 22.48
N PHE A 428 6.29 -11.26 23.71
CA PHE A 428 5.01 -11.33 24.41
C PHE A 428 4.41 -9.94 24.62
N GLY A 429 5.18 -9.03 25.23
CA GLY A 429 4.74 -7.67 25.51
C GLY A 429 4.34 -6.91 24.25
N SER A 430 5.10 -7.06 23.17
CA SER A 430 4.77 -6.41 21.88
C SER A 430 3.46 -6.92 21.30
N GLY A 431 3.21 -8.24 21.39
CA GLY A 431 1.93 -8.83 20.97
C GLY A 431 0.76 -8.32 21.81
N MET A 432 0.93 -8.25 23.13
CA MET A 432 -0.11 -7.76 24.04
C MET A 432 -0.40 -6.27 23.84
N VAL A 433 0.64 -5.42 23.83
CA VAL A 433 0.48 -3.96 23.65
C VAL A 433 -0.09 -3.64 22.28
N GLY A 434 0.47 -4.25 21.21
CA GLY A 434 -0.01 -4.03 19.86
C GLY A 434 -1.45 -4.52 19.66
N GLY A 435 -1.77 -5.70 20.16
CA GLY A 435 -3.12 -6.26 20.12
C GLY A 435 -4.13 -5.39 20.87
N THR A 436 -3.81 -4.95 22.09
CA THR A 436 -4.68 -4.06 22.90
C THR A 436 -4.90 -2.72 22.19
N ALA A 437 -3.84 -2.13 21.62
CA ALA A 437 -3.95 -0.86 20.89
C ALA A 437 -4.91 -0.96 19.70
N LEU A 438 -4.76 -1.99 18.87
CA LEU A 438 -5.64 -2.18 17.70
C LEU A 438 -7.08 -2.54 18.11
N LEU A 439 -7.26 -3.33 19.18
CA LEU A 439 -8.58 -3.63 19.73
C LEU A 439 -9.26 -2.36 20.20
N ALA A 440 -8.56 -1.52 20.98
CA ALA A 440 -9.09 -0.25 21.48
C ALA A 440 -9.42 0.70 20.33
N ALA A 441 -8.59 0.75 19.29
CA ALA A 441 -8.85 1.56 18.10
C ALA A 441 -10.13 1.12 17.37
N ALA A 442 -10.29 -0.17 17.10
CA ALA A 442 -11.47 -0.71 16.44
C ALA A 442 -12.75 -0.50 17.26
N LEU A 443 -12.74 -0.86 18.55
CA LEU A 443 -13.88 -0.68 19.43
C LEU A 443 -14.24 0.80 19.62
N GLY A 444 -13.24 1.67 19.81
CA GLY A 444 -13.45 3.11 19.92
C GLY A 444 -14.10 3.71 18.67
N HIS A 445 -13.70 3.27 17.47
CA HIS A 445 -14.33 3.68 16.22
C HIS A 445 -15.78 3.17 16.11
N MET A 446 -16.00 1.88 16.37
CA MET A 446 -17.34 1.27 16.30
C MET A 446 -18.35 1.93 17.26
N LEU A 447 -17.88 2.42 18.41
CA LEU A 447 -18.72 3.10 19.41
C LEU A 447 -18.97 4.57 19.09
N SER A 448 -18.05 5.24 18.37
CA SER A 448 -18.09 6.69 18.14
C SER A 448 -18.51 7.10 16.73
N ALA A 449 -18.34 6.22 15.74
CA ALA A 449 -18.64 6.49 14.35
C ALA A 449 -19.96 5.80 13.93
N GLY A 450 -20.71 6.47 13.09
CA GLY A 450 -21.84 5.87 12.41
C GLY A 450 -21.40 4.75 11.43
N PRO A 451 -22.39 4.11 10.74
CA PRO A 451 -22.11 3.02 9.80
C PRO A 451 -21.12 3.45 8.70
N GLY A 452 -20.02 2.75 8.56
CA GLY A 452 -18.95 3.14 7.65
C GLY A 452 -18.03 1.99 7.22
N LEU A 453 -16.74 2.09 7.52
CA LEU A 453 -15.68 1.21 7.03
C LEU A 453 -15.54 -0.07 7.87
N TYR A 454 -16.61 -0.81 8.08
CA TYR A 454 -16.63 -2.05 8.89
C TYR A 454 -15.58 -3.10 8.48
N TRP A 455 -15.18 -3.13 7.21
CA TRP A 455 -14.13 -4.04 6.77
C TRP A 455 -12.79 -3.72 7.44
N LEU A 456 -12.51 -2.43 7.70
CA LEU A 456 -11.29 -2.01 8.38
C LEU A 456 -11.34 -2.34 9.86
N ASP A 457 -12.49 -2.10 10.52
CA ASP A 457 -12.68 -2.51 11.91
C ASP A 457 -12.50 -4.02 12.06
N SER A 458 -13.11 -4.82 11.18
CA SER A 458 -12.95 -6.27 11.16
C SER A 458 -11.50 -6.69 10.94
N ALA A 459 -10.78 -6.01 10.04
CA ALA A 459 -9.37 -6.27 9.77
C ALA A 459 -8.50 -5.94 11.00
N LEU A 460 -8.76 -4.81 11.67
CA LEU A 460 -8.06 -4.45 12.91
C LEU A 460 -8.30 -5.46 14.04
N LEU A 461 -9.55 -5.93 14.20
CA LEU A 461 -9.88 -6.97 15.17
C LEU A 461 -9.17 -8.30 14.86
N LEU A 462 -9.11 -8.70 13.58
CA LEU A 462 -8.38 -9.91 13.17
C LEU A 462 -6.88 -9.80 13.44
N VAL A 463 -6.26 -8.65 13.10
CA VAL A 463 -4.83 -8.41 13.38
C VAL A 463 -4.57 -8.36 14.88
N SER A 464 -5.45 -7.72 15.66
CA SER A 464 -5.38 -7.71 17.12
C SER A 464 -5.41 -9.14 17.70
N ALA A 465 -6.37 -9.96 17.28
CA ALA A 465 -6.47 -11.36 17.69
C ALA A 465 -5.22 -12.17 17.30
N ALA A 466 -4.66 -11.93 16.10
CA ALA A 466 -3.43 -12.57 15.65
C ALA A 466 -2.22 -12.17 16.51
N LEU A 467 -2.11 -10.90 16.91
CA LEU A 467 -1.05 -10.41 17.80
C LEU A 467 -1.16 -11.03 19.22
N PHE A 468 -2.37 -11.10 19.79
CA PHE A 468 -2.60 -11.78 21.06
C PHE A 468 -2.24 -13.27 20.99
N ALA A 469 -2.70 -13.96 19.94
CA ALA A 469 -2.37 -15.37 19.74
C ALA A 469 -0.86 -15.60 19.58
N ALA A 470 -0.18 -14.75 18.80
CA ALA A 470 1.27 -14.81 18.65
C ALA A 470 1.99 -14.57 19.97
N GLY A 471 1.61 -13.54 20.74
CA GLY A 471 2.16 -13.26 22.06
C GLY A 471 1.97 -14.44 23.03
N ALA A 472 0.77 -15.00 23.10
CA ALA A 472 0.46 -16.13 23.95
C ALA A 472 1.26 -17.42 23.58
N LEU A 473 1.35 -17.72 22.27
CA LEU A 473 2.12 -18.87 21.78
C LEU A 473 3.61 -18.74 22.08
N LEU A 474 4.17 -17.53 21.91
CA LEU A 474 5.57 -17.22 22.22
C LEU A 474 5.84 -17.33 23.73
N TRP A 475 4.87 -16.92 24.55
CA TRP A 475 4.95 -17.09 25.99
C TRP A 475 4.94 -18.57 26.43
N GLN A 476 4.05 -19.37 25.86
CA GLN A 476 3.99 -20.82 26.14
C GLN A 476 5.28 -21.53 25.74
N SER A 477 5.95 -21.03 24.67
CA SER A 477 7.21 -21.58 24.18
C SER A 477 8.47 -20.99 24.85
N ARG A 478 8.31 -20.21 25.93
CA ARG A 478 9.44 -19.51 26.60
C ARG A 478 10.58 -20.44 27.05
N GLY A 479 10.28 -21.69 27.35
CA GLY A 479 11.29 -22.70 27.70
C GLY A 479 12.19 -23.14 26.52
N ALA A 480 11.79 -22.85 25.30
CA ALA A 480 12.59 -23.13 24.09
C ALA A 480 13.65 -22.05 23.80
N TRP A 481 13.57 -20.89 24.46
CA TRP A 481 14.56 -19.84 24.34
C TRP A 481 15.69 -20.10 25.32
N PRO A 482 16.96 -20.11 24.90
CA PRO A 482 18.08 -20.32 25.81
C PRO A 482 18.03 -19.26 26.93
N ARG A 483 18.07 -19.70 28.18
CA ARG A 483 18.27 -18.82 29.33
C ARG A 483 19.66 -18.20 29.20
N GLN A 484 19.77 -16.92 29.48
CA GLN A 484 21.07 -16.27 29.61
C GLN A 484 21.77 -16.98 30.82
N SER A 485 22.80 -17.73 30.56
CA SER A 485 23.81 -17.96 31.57
C SER A 485 24.44 -16.60 31.87
N GLU A 486 24.32 -16.16 33.09
CA GLU A 486 24.89 -14.94 33.66
C GLU A 486 26.35 -14.73 33.28
#